data_94539715f1e3b450c5f4d2afc78e590f
#
_entry.id   94539715f1e3b450c5f4d2afc78e590f
#
_cell.length_a   1.000
_cell.length_b   1.000
_cell.length_c   1.000
_cell.angle_alpha   90.00
_cell.angle_beta   90.00
_cell.angle_gamma   90.00
#
_symmetry.space_group_name_H-M   'P 1'
#
loop_
_entity.id
_entity.type
_entity.pdbx_description
1 polymer ?
#
loop_
_entity_poly.entity_id
_entity_poly.type
_entity_poly.pdbx_seq_one_letter_code
_entity_poly.pdbx_strand_id
1 'polypeptide(L)'
;LEFPHVFLCALNEGIFPSKKTSTIEGMEEERRLAFVAMSRAMKSLFLSESHGKNFDGSTRYPSRFILDIDQKFLEYVKKPEDTLIAETKNYIHYSNRYLDGYVAEQTFQVGDKIIHNVFGQGRIKSILSDRNAYMIKFEQIETPRIISFRVPIKRA
;
A
#
# COMPACT_ATOMS: atom_id res chain seq x y z
N LEU A 1 -11.94 27.69 1.96
CA LEU A 1 -12.96 27.33 0.97
C LEU A 1 -13.69 26.10 1.47
N GLU A 2 -15.04 26.11 1.49
CA GLU A 2 -15.91 25.04 1.97
C GLU A 2 -17.01 24.78 0.93
N PHE A 3 -17.51 23.54 0.89
CA PHE A 3 -18.47 23.10 -0.09
C PHE A 3 -19.65 22.38 0.59
N PRO A 4 -20.88 22.50 0.10
CA PRO A 4 -22.00 21.75 0.64
C PRO A 4 -21.79 20.25 0.62
N HIS A 5 -21.20 19.72 -0.46
CA HIS A 5 -20.93 18.32 -0.67
C HIS A 5 -19.48 18.12 -1.15
N VAL A 6 -18.77 17.17 -0.55
CA VAL A 6 -17.39 16.82 -0.93
C VAL A 6 -17.33 15.34 -1.26
N PHE A 7 -16.69 15.02 -2.37
CA PHE A 7 -16.39 13.66 -2.80
C PHE A 7 -14.89 13.45 -2.74
N LEU A 8 -14.42 12.63 -1.82
CA LEU A 8 -13.02 12.25 -1.69
C LEU A 8 -12.85 10.84 -2.24
N CYS A 9 -12.26 10.76 -3.43
CA CYS A 9 -12.18 9.53 -4.19
C CYS A 9 -10.81 8.86 -4.08
N ALA A 10 -10.77 7.56 -4.47
CA ALA A 10 -9.54 6.76 -4.52
C ALA A 10 -8.81 6.63 -3.17
N LEU A 11 -9.56 6.49 -2.09
CA LEU A 11 -9.04 6.25 -0.76
C LEU A 11 -8.53 4.82 -0.62
N ASN A 12 -7.43 4.54 -1.30
CA ASN A 12 -6.74 3.25 -1.26
C ASN A 12 -5.28 3.44 -0.85
N GLU A 13 -4.76 2.49 -0.09
CA GLU A 13 -3.32 2.40 0.20
C GLU A 13 -2.51 2.40 -1.11
N GLY A 14 -1.47 3.21 -1.16
CA GLY A 14 -0.63 3.40 -2.34
C GLY A 14 -1.15 4.42 -3.35
N ILE A 15 -2.36 4.98 -3.15
CA ILE A 15 -2.91 6.11 -3.90
C ILE A 15 -3.06 7.30 -2.94
N PHE A 16 -3.84 7.15 -1.89
CA PHE A 16 -3.99 8.12 -0.83
C PHE A 16 -4.13 7.39 0.52
N PRO A 17 -3.05 7.25 1.31
CA PRO A 17 -1.72 7.85 1.12
C PRO A 17 -0.96 7.31 -0.10
N SER A 18 -0.07 8.17 -0.63
CA SER A 18 0.75 7.84 -1.79
C SER A 18 1.76 6.72 -1.48
N LYS A 19 1.95 5.80 -2.43
CA LYS A 19 3.03 4.79 -2.33
C LYS A 19 4.44 5.37 -2.30
N LYS A 20 4.60 6.65 -2.65
CA LYS A 20 5.89 7.36 -2.61
C LYS A 20 6.22 7.88 -1.21
N THR A 21 5.24 7.94 -0.32
CA THR A 21 5.42 8.38 1.06
C THR A 21 6.23 7.33 1.82
N SER A 22 7.44 7.69 2.24
CA SER A 22 8.43 6.77 2.82
C SER A 22 8.96 7.23 4.18
N THR A 23 8.46 8.35 4.71
CA THR A 23 8.85 8.89 6.03
C THR A 23 7.63 9.11 6.91
N ILE A 24 7.86 9.18 8.22
CA ILE A 24 6.80 9.51 9.19
C ILE A 24 6.24 10.89 8.88
N GLU A 25 7.10 11.88 8.68
CA GLU A 25 6.70 13.26 8.39
C GLU A 25 5.86 13.33 7.12
N GLY A 26 6.25 12.59 6.08
CA GLY A 26 5.47 12.48 4.83
C GLY A 26 4.10 11.84 5.05
N MET A 27 4.00 10.83 5.91
CA MET A 27 2.72 10.20 6.24
C MET A 27 1.82 11.13 7.05
N GLU A 28 2.39 11.92 7.97
CA GLU A 28 1.65 12.93 8.70
C GLU A 28 1.17 14.08 7.80
N GLU A 29 1.94 14.44 6.78
CA GLU A 29 1.48 15.40 5.78
C GLU A 29 0.31 14.85 4.95
N GLU A 30 0.38 13.60 4.49
CA GLU A 30 -0.76 12.92 3.82
C GLU A 30 -2.00 12.89 4.74
N ARG A 31 -1.81 12.66 6.04
CA ARG A 31 -2.90 12.70 7.03
C ARG A 31 -3.51 14.09 7.16
N ARG A 32 -2.69 15.14 7.19
CA ARG A 32 -3.17 16.54 7.20
C ARG A 32 -3.96 16.87 5.94
N LEU A 33 -3.49 16.42 4.78
CA LEU A 33 -4.21 16.59 3.52
C LEU A 33 -5.58 15.90 3.55
N ALA A 34 -5.65 14.67 4.07
CA ALA A 34 -6.90 13.95 4.26
C ALA A 34 -7.85 14.73 5.17
N PHE A 35 -7.36 15.19 6.32
CA PHE A 35 -8.15 15.99 7.26
C PHE A 35 -8.67 17.28 6.64
N VAL A 36 -7.79 18.01 5.94
CA VAL A 36 -8.18 19.27 5.24
C VAL A 36 -9.24 18.98 4.18
N ALA A 37 -9.09 17.92 3.38
CA ALA A 37 -10.06 17.54 2.36
C ALA A 37 -11.43 17.18 2.97
N MET A 38 -11.44 16.39 4.03
CA MET A 38 -12.67 16.00 4.75
C MET A 38 -13.35 17.22 5.40
N SER A 39 -12.56 18.12 6.00
CA SER A 39 -13.07 19.34 6.65
C SER A 39 -13.65 20.38 5.70
N ARG A 40 -13.52 20.21 4.39
CA ARG A 40 -14.17 21.08 3.38
C ARG A 40 -15.65 20.85 3.25
N ALA A 41 -16.18 19.73 3.78
CA ALA A 41 -17.58 19.38 3.67
C ALA A 41 -18.45 20.11 4.72
N MET A 42 -19.45 20.86 4.26
CA MET A 42 -20.41 21.56 5.14
C MET A 42 -21.62 20.68 5.49
N LYS A 43 -22.10 19.86 4.56
CA LYS A 43 -23.31 19.05 4.70
C LYS A 43 -23.07 17.57 4.56
N SER A 44 -22.35 17.15 3.49
CA SER A 44 -22.13 15.72 3.20
C SER A 44 -20.73 15.48 2.71
N LEU A 45 -20.11 14.43 3.24
CA LEU A 45 -18.83 13.91 2.82
C LEU A 45 -19.02 12.50 2.28
N PHE A 46 -18.60 12.29 1.03
CA PHE A 46 -18.62 10.98 0.38
C PHE A 46 -17.17 10.49 0.22
N LEU A 47 -16.91 9.32 0.79
CA LEU A 47 -15.62 8.66 0.71
C LEU A 47 -15.74 7.45 -0.21
N SER A 48 -14.85 7.32 -1.17
CA SER A 48 -14.88 6.15 -2.05
C SER A 48 -13.52 5.49 -2.19
N GLU A 49 -13.54 4.19 -2.27
CA GLU A 49 -12.41 3.32 -2.53
C GLU A 49 -12.71 2.36 -3.68
N SER A 50 -11.68 1.75 -4.23
CA SER A 50 -11.82 0.71 -5.25
C SER A 50 -11.41 -0.65 -4.70
N HIS A 51 -12.23 -1.65 -4.99
CA HIS A 51 -11.99 -3.05 -4.63
C HIS A 51 -11.25 -3.83 -5.73
N GLY A 52 -10.75 -5.00 -5.39
CA GLY A 52 -10.15 -5.95 -6.32
C GLY A 52 -8.64 -5.90 -6.32
N LYS A 53 -8.04 -6.12 -7.50
CA LYS A 53 -6.59 -6.21 -7.64
C LYS A 53 -6.04 -5.07 -8.48
N ASN A 54 -4.80 -4.71 -8.20
CA ASN A 54 -3.99 -3.85 -9.04
C ASN A 54 -3.56 -4.58 -10.31
N PHE A 55 -3.01 -3.85 -11.28
CA PHE A 55 -2.50 -4.43 -12.52
C PHE A 55 -1.40 -5.48 -12.30
N ASP A 56 -0.63 -5.35 -11.22
CA ASP A 56 0.42 -6.29 -10.81
C ASP A 56 -0.10 -7.50 -10.03
N GLY A 57 -1.43 -7.64 -9.88
CA GLY A 57 -2.08 -8.72 -9.14
C GLY A 57 -2.15 -8.54 -7.63
N SER A 58 -1.56 -7.48 -7.08
CA SER A 58 -1.66 -7.17 -5.65
C SER A 58 -3.08 -6.73 -5.27
N THR A 59 -3.49 -7.01 -4.03
CA THR A 59 -4.78 -6.59 -3.51
C THR A 59 -4.83 -5.07 -3.33
N ARG A 60 -5.97 -4.47 -3.68
CA ARG A 60 -6.26 -3.07 -3.35
C ARG A 60 -6.80 -3.00 -1.94
N TYR A 61 -6.06 -2.34 -1.08
CA TYR A 61 -6.44 -2.15 0.32
C TYR A 61 -7.12 -0.79 0.51
N PRO A 62 -8.19 -0.71 1.33
CA PRO A 62 -8.74 0.56 1.80
C PRO A 62 -7.66 1.45 2.42
N SER A 63 -7.80 2.75 2.27
CA SER A 63 -6.91 3.72 2.88
C SER A 63 -6.96 3.64 4.41
N ARG A 64 -5.79 3.72 5.06
CA ARG A 64 -5.71 3.88 6.52
C ARG A 64 -6.53 5.05 7.04
N PHE A 65 -6.69 6.11 6.26
CA PHE A 65 -7.47 7.29 6.65
C PHE A 65 -8.96 7.02 6.79
N ILE A 66 -9.53 6.02 6.06
CA ILE A 66 -10.89 5.53 6.31
C ILE A 66 -10.94 4.70 7.59
N LEU A 67 -9.93 3.84 7.81
CA LEU A 67 -9.87 2.97 8.98
C LEU A 67 -9.61 3.74 10.28
N ASP A 68 -9.04 4.93 10.20
CA ASP A 68 -8.81 5.84 11.34
C ASP A 68 -10.12 6.55 11.78
N ILE A 69 -11.16 6.54 10.95
CA ILE A 69 -12.47 7.11 11.29
C ILE A 69 -13.24 6.11 12.18
N ASP A 70 -13.76 6.59 13.31
CA ASP A 70 -14.62 5.76 14.15
C ASP A 70 -15.84 5.29 13.36
N GLN A 71 -16.09 3.99 13.38
CA GLN A 71 -17.16 3.32 12.61
C GLN A 71 -18.56 3.89 12.85
N LYS A 72 -18.80 4.46 14.02
CA LYS A 72 -20.09 5.11 14.34
C LYS A 72 -20.39 6.36 13.47
N PHE A 73 -19.35 6.93 12.83
CA PHE A 73 -19.50 8.08 11.93
C PHE A 73 -19.55 7.69 10.46
N LEU A 74 -19.46 6.40 10.14
CA LEU A 74 -19.46 5.90 8.77
C LEU A 74 -20.78 5.21 8.45
N GLU A 75 -21.43 5.65 7.39
CA GLU A 75 -22.53 4.95 6.75
C GLU A 75 -22.03 4.29 5.47
N TYR A 76 -22.13 2.96 5.40
CA TYR A 76 -21.60 2.21 4.26
C TYR A 76 -22.73 1.88 3.26
N VAL A 77 -22.54 2.24 2.00
CA VAL A 77 -23.36 1.70 0.90
C VAL A 77 -23.05 0.21 0.73
N LYS A 78 -21.77 -0.15 0.80
CA LYS A 78 -21.30 -1.54 0.83
C LYS A 78 -20.11 -1.64 1.77
N LYS A 79 -20.30 -2.31 2.91
CA LYS A 79 -19.22 -2.51 3.87
C LYS A 79 -18.17 -3.47 3.30
N PRO A 80 -16.85 -3.16 3.41
CA PRO A 80 -15.80 -4.10 3.09
C PRO A 80 -15.89 -5.37 3.95
N GLU A 81 -15.45 -6.50 3.41
CA GLU A 81 -15.41 -7.76 4.15
C GLU A 81 -14.41 -7.67 5.32
N ASP A 82 -14.74 -8.30 6.44
CA ASP A 82 -13.89 -8.26 7.64
C ASP A 82 -12.51 -8.88 7.38
N THR A 83 -12.42 -9.84 6.47
CA THR A 83 -11.15 -10.42 5.98
C THR A 83 -10.28 -9.38 5.29
N LEU A 84 -10.85 -8.56 4.40
CA LEU A 84 -10.14 -7.48 3.72
C LEU A 84 -9.67 -6.43 4.72
N ILE A 85 -10.48 -6.09 5.71
CA ILE A 85 -10.10 -5.14 6.77
C ILE A 85 -8.93 -5.67 7.60
N ALA A 86 -8.96 -6.97 7.97
CA ALA A 86 -7.85 -7.59 8.70
C ALA A 86 -6.54 -7.61 7.88
N GLU A 87 -6.62 -7.98 6.61
CA GLU A 87 -5.48 -7.93 5.69
C GLU A 87 -4.94 -6.50 5.52
N THR A 88 -5.84 -5.51 5.42
CA THR A 88 -5.46 -4.09 5.33
C THR A 88 -4.69 -3.64 6.57
N LYS A 89 -5.17 -3.97 7.77
CA LYS A 89 -4.47 -3.65 9.02
C LYS A 89 -3.08 -4.28 9.09
N ASN A 90 -2.95 -5.53 8.65
CA ASN A 90 -1.66 -6.20 8.55
C ASN A 90 -0.74 -5.50 7.54
N TYR A 91 -1.26 -5.14 6.37
CA TYR A 91 -0.51 -4.38 5.36
C TYR A 91 -0.01 -3.05 5.92
N ILE A 92 -0.88 -2.27 6.59
CA ILE A 92 -0.52 -0.99 7.21
C ILE A 92 0.54 -1.20 8.31
N HIS A 93 0.38 -2.20 9.16
CA HIS A 93 1.36 -2.52 10.21
C HIS A 93 2.75 -2.79 9.59
N TYR A 94 2.82 -3.60 8.56
CA TYR A 94 4.09 -3.85 7.86
C TYR A 94 4.62 -2.60 7.15
N SER A 95 3.77 -1.84 6.47
CA SER A 95 4.20 -0.64 5.75
C SER A 95 4.73 0.46 6.69
N ASN A 96 4.17 0.59 7.90
CA ASN A 96 4.63 1.56 8.89
C ASN A 96 6.06 1.31 9.35
N ARG A 97 6.53 0.07 9.37
CA ARG A 97 7.94 -0.24 9.71
C ARG A 97 8.93 0.43 8.75
N TYR A 98 8.50 0.74 7.53
CA TYR A 98 9.35 1.37 6.52
C TYR A 98 9.29 2.90 6.54
N LEU A 99 8.34 3.48 7.30
CA LEU A 99 8.30 4.93 7.50
C LEU A 99 9.39 5.42 8.46
N ASP A 100 9.89 4.56 9.34
CA ASP A 100 10.93 4.88 10.34
C ASP A 100 12.36 4.89 9.77
N GLY A 101 12.52 4.97 8.45
CA GLY A 101 13.83 4.89 7.82
C GLY A 101 14.46 3.50 7.90
N TYR A 102 13.67 2.49 8.22
CA TYR A 102 14.10 1.10 8.15
C TYR A 102 14.46 0.80 6.70
N VAL A 103 15.73 0.89 6.40
CA VAL A 103 16.30 0.30 5.19
C VAL A 103 16.07 -1.19 5.37
N ALA A 104 15.15 -1.77 4.59
CA ALA A 104 14.96 -3.21 4.60
C ALA A 104 16.34 -3.83 4.33
N GLU A 105 16.89 -4.52 5.35
CA GLU A 105 18.18 -5.16 5.20
C GLU A 105 18.10 -6.10 4.02
N GLN A 106 19.15 -6.07 3.20
CA GLN A 106 19.33 -7.02 2.12
C GLN A 106 19.40 -8.44 2.72
N THR A 107 18.26 -9.14 2.73
CA THR A 107 18.16 -10.48 3.31
C THR A 107 18.53 -11.58 2.34
N PHE A 108 18.62 -11.26 1.04
CA PHE A 108 18.88 -12.22 -0.02
C PHE A 108 20.10 -11.80 -0.84
N GLN A 109 20.79 -12.82 -1.40
CA GLN A 109 21.97 -12.64 -2.25
C GLN A 109 21.64 -12.96 -3.72
N VAL A 110 22.53 -12.52 -4.62
CA VAL A 110 22.45 -12.91 -6.03
C VAL A 110 22.56 -14.43 -6.14
N GLY A 111 21.64 -15.03 -6.88
CA GLY A 111 21.54 -16.48 -7.05
C GLY A 111 20.51 -17.15 -6.15
N ASP A 112 20.05 -16.50 -5.08
CA ASP A 112 19.06 -17.08 -4.18
C ASP A 112 17.75 -17.40 -4.93
N LYS A 113 17.18 -18.54 -4.62
CA LYS A 113 15.83 -18.93 -5.06
C LYS A 113 14.82 -18.34 -4.07
N ILE A 114 13.78 -17.73 -4.61
CA ILE A 114 12.73 -17.08 -3.81
C ILE A 114 11.34 -17.42 -4.33
N ILE A 115 10.37 -17.24 -3.47
CA ILE A 115 8.95 -17.35 -3.81
C ILE A 115 8.30 -15.98 -3.55
N HIS A 116 7.66 -15.43 -4.57
CA HIS A 116 6.86 -14.22 -4.51
C HIS A 116 5.38 -14.59 -4.60
N ASN A 117 4.54 -13.96 -3.77
CA ASN A 117 3.12 -14.33 -3.66
C ASN A 117 2.34 -14.23 -4.98
N VAL A 118 2.74 -13.29 -5.86
CA VAL A 118 2.05 -13.05 -7.14
C VAL A 118 2.78 -13.70 -8.31
N PHE A 119 4.12 -13.66 -8.33
CA PHE A 119 4.93 -14.08 -9.48
C PHE A 119 5.50 -15.50 -9.35
N GLY A 120 5.23 -16.18 -8.23
CA GLY A 120 5.70 -17.54 -7.98
C GLY A 120 7.21 -17.64 -7.75
N GLN A 121 7.79 -18.74 -8.17
CA GLN A 121 9.23 -19.00 -7.99
C GLN A 121 10.08 -18.15 -8.93
N GLY A 122 11.21 -17.70 -8.39
CA GLY A 122 12.16 -16.90 -9.12
C GLY A 122 13.57 -16.98 -8.54
N ARG A 123 14.52 -16.38 -9.26
CA ARG A 123 15.92 -16.29 -8.84
C ARG A 123 16.41 -14.85 -8.90
N ILE A 124 17.10 -14.41 -7.88
CA ILE A 124 17.71 -13.09 -7.82
C ILE A 124 18.86 -13.03 -8.82
N LYS A 125 18.79 -12.10 -9.75
CA LYS A 125 19.81 -11.87 -10.79
C LYS A 125 20.80 -10.78 -10.42
N SER A 126 20.30 -9.72 -9.81
CA SER A 126 21.13 -8.62 -9.30
C SER A 126 20.44 -7.89 -8.16
N ILE A 127 21.24 -7.15 -7.41
CA ILE A 127 20.81 -6.28 -6.33
C ILE A 127 21.02 -4.84 -6.79
N LEU A 128 19.95 -4.05 -6.74
CA LEU A 128 19.93 -2.65 -7.12
C LEU A 128 19.90 -1.82 -5.82
N SER A 129 21.09 -1.61 -5.25
CA SER A 129 21.23 -0.92 -3.95
C SER A 129 20.77 0.53 -4.00
N ASP A 130 20.95 1.21 -5.14
CA ASP A 130 20.48 2.56 -5.40
C ASP A 130 18.95 2.70 -5.35
N ARG A 131 18.24 1.60 -5.59
CA ARG A 131 16.77 1.52 -5.62
C ARG A 131 16.17 0.70 -4.49
N ASN A 132 16.99 0.18 -3.58
CA ASN A 132 16.56 -0.76 -2.54
C ASN A 132 15.68 -1.89 -3.11
N ALA A 133 16.17 -2.57 -4.16
CA ALA A 133 15.40 -3.55 -4.90
C ALA A 133 16.25 -4.73 -5.39
N TYR A 134 15.59 -5.86 -5.62
CA TYR A 134 16.14 -7.01 -6.33
C TYR A 134 15.67 -7.01 -7.77
N MET A 135 16.55 -7.36 -8.70
CA MET A 135 16.15 -7.79 -10.05
C MET A 135 15.96 -9.31 -10.01
N ILE A 136 14.74 -9.78 -10.22
CA ILE A 136 14.36 -11.18 -10.09
C ILE A 136 13.87 -11.71 -11.44
N LYS A 137 14.42 -12.85 -11.86
CA LYS A 137 13.90 -13.64 -12.99
C LYS A 137 12.96 -14.70 -12.42
N PHE A 138 11.68 -14.56 -12.70
CA PHE A 138 10.66 -15.54 -12.36
C PHE A 138 10.55 -16.63 -13.43
N GLU A 139 10.17 -17.84 -13.03
CA GLU A 139 10.07 -18.98 -13.96
C GLU A 139 8.97 -18.78 -15.01
N GLN A 140 7.87 -18.14 -14.62
CA GLN A 140 6.69 -17.95 -15.47
C GLN A 140 6.70 -16.61 -16.24
N ILE A 141 7.75 -15.80 -16.11
CA ILE A 141 7.81 -14.46 -16.71
C ILE A 141 9.11 -14.34 -17.52
N GLU A 142 9.00 -13.99 -18.78
CA GLU A 142 10.17 -13.90 -19.66
C GLU A 142 11.13 -12.76 -19.28
N THR A 143 10.59 -11.61 -18.88
CA THR A 143 11.41 -10.46 -18.51
C THR A 143 11.66 -10.41 -17.00
N PRO A 144 12.90 -10.13 -16.54
CA PRO A 144 13.17 -9.91 -15.11
C PRO A 144 12.33 -8.76 -14.57
N ARG A 145 11.92 -8.86 -13.30
CA ARG A 145 11.15 -7.83 -12.60
C ARG A 145 12.00 -7.20 -11.50
N ILE A 146 11.81 -5.91 -11.32
CA ILE A 146 12.40 -5.17 -10.19
C ILE A 146 11.41 -5.25 -9.02
N ILE A 147 11.84 -5.89 -7.95
CA ILE A 147 11.04 -6.09 -6.73
C ILE A 147 11.75 -5.34 -5.59
N SER A 148 11.07 -4.37 -4.99
CA SER A 148 11.61 -3.64 -3.85
C SER A 148 11.93 -4.60 -2.69
N PHE A 149 12.97 -4.29 -1.90
CA PHE A 149 13.27 -5.02 -0.65
C PHE A 149 12.08 -5.01 0.34
N ARG A 150 11.16 -4.06 0.18
CA ARG A 150 9.95 -3.93 0.99
C ARG A 150 8.88 -4.98 0.69
N VAL A 151 8.97 -5.62 -0.47
CA VAL A 151 8.00 -6.65 -0.86
C VAL A 151 8.36 -7.97 -0.16
N PRO A 152 7.43 -8.58 0.58
CA PRO A 152 7.70 -9.84 1.25
C PRO A 152 7.94 -10.96 0.23
N ILE A 153 9.15 -11.50 0.23
CA ILE A 153 9.55 -12.69 -0.52
C ILE A 153 10.09 -13.72 0.46
N LYS A 154 9.94 -15.00 0.15
CA LYS A 154 10.41 -16.12 0.98
C LYS A 154 11.52 -16.87 0.25
N ARG A 155 12.39 -17.54 0.98
CA ARG A 155 13.28 -18.53 0.37
C ARG A 155 12.46 -19.70 -0.18
N ALA A 156 12.85 -20.19 -1.38
CA ALA A 156 12.24 -21.37 -2.00
C ALA A 156 12.77 -22.64 -1.40
#